data_12da0dc2f5a05a55fd90df60e5bd72f9
#
_entry.id   12da0dc2f5a05a55fd90df60e5bd72f9
#
_cell.length_a   1.000
_cell.length_b   1.000
_cell.length_c   1.000
_cell.angle_alpha   90.00
_cell.angle_beta   90.00
_cell.angle_gamma   90.00
#
_symmetry.space_group_name_H-M   'P 1'
#
loop_
_entity.id
_entity.type
_entity.pdbx_description
1 polymer ?
#
loop_
_entity_poly.entity_id
_entity_poly.type
_entity_poly.pdbx_seq_one_letter_code
_entity_poly.pdbx_strand_id
1 'polypeptide(L)'
;MNRYLIAGIVTTVLWNTLLSKGWTQPPPCISPSLPEVSNSVNSFRQSDVIVIGKLPNRPYVVVVPGQSEQLLNVVRRYVTDAFSAQHRLGAYVYAGGSANRHEAECLSSVLRSHGLDARVVYFH
;
A
#
# COMPACT_ATOMS: atom_id res chain seq x y z
N MET A 1 -27.30 43.00 -62.96
CA MET A 1 -26.14 42.09 -63.02
C MET A 1 -25.57 41.92 -61.63
N ASN A 2 -26.00 40.92 -60.96
CA ASN A 2 -25.59 40.69 -59.53
C ASN A 2 -24.58 39.54 -59.50
N ARG A 3 -23.39 39.88 -59.13
CA ARG A 3 -22.32 38.91 -58.91
C ARG A 3 -22.24 38.68 -57.38
N TYR A 4 -22.85 37.62 -56.91
CA TYR A 4 -22.69 37.19 -55.52
C TYR A 4 -21.45 36.34 -55.43
N LEU A 5 -20.45 36.88 -54.71
CA LEU A 5 -19.29 36.15 -54.29
C LEU A 5 -19.67 35.34 -53.04
N ILE A 6 -19.72 34.04 -53.20
CA ILE A 6 -19.88 33.13 -52.07
C ILE A 6 -18.52 32.91 -51.45
N ALA A 7 -18.26 33.53 -50.32
CA ALA A 7 -17.08 33.26 -49.53
C ALA A 7 -17.28 31.92 -48.78
N GLY A 8 -16.51 30.92 -49.23
CA GLY A 8 -16.46 29.63 -48.54
C GLY A 8 -15.75 29.75 -47.20
N ILE A 9 -16.47 29.52 -46.16
CA ILE A 9 -15.89 29.39 -44.81
C ILE A 9 -15.30 28.00 -44.71
N VAL A 10 -13.97 27.91 -44.74
CA VAL A 10 -13.25 26.70 -44.43
C VAL A 10 -13.14 26.61 -42.92
N THR A 11 -14.01 25.84 -42.28
CA THR A 11 -13.89 25.49 -40.89
C THR A 11 -12.85 24.41 -40.70
N THR A 12 -11.63 24.80 -40.34
CA THR A 12 -10.60 23.86 -39.91
C THR A 12 -10.97 23.32 -38.54
N VAL A 13 -11.46 22.10 -38.51
CA VAL A 13 -11.66 21.36 -37.29
C VAL A 13 -10.29 20.93 -36.78
N LEU A 14 -9.78 21.68 -35.81
CA LEU A 14 -8.61 21.26 -35.04
C LEU A 14 -9.01 20.07 -34.17
N TRP A 15 -8.64 18.89 -34.60
CA TRP A 15 -8.68 17.71 -33.75
C TRP A 15 -7.62 17.84 -32.68
N ASN A 16 -8.02 18.35 -31.54
CA ASN A 16 -7.23 18.19 -30.33
C ASN A 16 -7.22 16.71 -29.97
N THR A 17 -6.21 15.99 -30.43
CA THR A 17 -5.88 14.68 -29.86
C THR A 17 -5.35 14.93 -28.45
N LEU A 18 -6.25 14.92 -27.50
CA LEU A 18 -5.90 14.74 -26.09
C LEU A 18 -5.18 13.41 -25.98
N LEU A 19 -3.86 13.48 -26.01
CA LEU A 19 -3.01 12.41 -25.50
C LEU A 19 -3.32 12.29 -24.01
N SER A 20 -4.35 11.49 -23.68
CA SER A 20 -4.53 11.00 -22.35
C SER A 20 -3.29 10.16 -22.04
N LYS A 21 -2.33 10.77 -21.34
CA LYS A 21 -1.29 10.02 -20.67
C LYS A 21 -2.03 9.02 -19.79
N GLY A 22 -2.06 7.77 -20.24
CA GLY A 22 -2.62 6.69 -19.46
C GLY A 22 -1.82 6.61 -18.16
N TRP A 23 -2.40 7.15 -17.12
CA TRP A 23 -1.95 6.84 -15.76
C TRP A 23 -2.28 5.39 -15.59
N THR A 24 -1.27 4.54 -15.70
CA THR A 24 -1.36 3.15 -15.29
C THR A 24 -1.59 3.20 -13.79
N GLN A 25 -2.86 3.12 -13.39
CA GLN A 25 -3.20 2.95 -12.00
C GLN A 25 -2.52 1.65 -11.55
N PRO A 26 -1.81 1.68 -10.43
CA PRO A 26 -1.30 0.44 -9.85
C PRO A 26 -2.48 -0.51 -9.70
N PRO A 27 -2.30 -1.81 -9.95
CA PRO A 27 -3.37 -2.78 -9.83
C PRO A 27 -4.03 -2.59 -8.47
N PRO A 28 -5.38 -2.63 -8.41
CA PRO A 28 -6.06 -2.49 -7.14
C PRO A 28 -5.46 -3.50 -6.18
N CYS A 29 -5.26 -3.10 -4.93
CA CYS A 29 -4.95 -4.03 -3.86
C CYS A 29 -6.15 -4.96 -3.75
N ILE A 30 -6.22 -5.95 -4.63
CA ILE A 30 -7.03 -7.11 -4.38
C ILE A 30 -6.38 -7.67 -3.13
N SER A 31 -6.97 -7.36 -1.97
CA SER A 31 -6.69 -8.16 -0.81
C SER A 31 -6.79 -9.59 -1.34
N PRO A 32 -5.69 -10.35 -1.42
CA PRO A 32 -5.88 -11.77 -1.43
C PRO A 32 -6.78 -11.93 -0.23
N SER A 33 -8.03 -12.33 -0.46
CA SER A 33 -8.99 -12.60 0.60
C SER A 33 -8.14 -13.20 1.70
N LEU A 34 -7.90 -12.38 2.76
CA LEU A 34 -7.07 -12.86 3.87
C LEU A 34 -7.58 -14.24 4.10
N PRO A 35 -6.81 -15.28 3.82
CA PRO A 35 -7.29 -16.63 4.02
C PRO A 35 -7.71 -16.61 5.48
N GLU A 36 -8.95 -16.87 5.71
CA GLU A 36 -9.73 -16.65 6.93
C GLU A 36 -9.12 -17.28 8.19
N VAL A 37 -7.91 -17.78 8.12
CA VAL A 37 -7.29 -18.57 9.19
C VAL A 37 -5.81 -18.26 9.41
N SER A 38 -5.17 -17.43 8.65
CA SER A 38 -3.76 -17.12 8.93
C SER A 38 -3.52 -15.64 9.07
N ASN A 39 -4.09 -15.05 10.12
CA ASN A 39 -3.77 -13.69 10.56
C ASN A 39 -2.32 -13.56 11.08
N SER A 40 -1.51 -14.59 10.92
CA SER A 40 -0.11 -14.63 11.34
C SER A 40 0.80 -14.27 10.17
N VAL A 41 1.09 -12.99 10.05
CA VAL A 41 1.99 -12.43 9.02
C VAL A 41 3.45 -12.48 9.48
N ASN A 42 3.67 -12.40 10.79
CA ASN A 42 4.97 -12.26 11.42
C ASN A 42 5.35 -13.45 12.31
N SER A 43 4.57 -14.52 12.27
CA SER A 43 4.80 -15.72 13.07
C SER A 43 5.37 -16.84 12.24
N PHE A 44 6.30 -17.58 12.78
CA PHE A 44 6.82 -18.82 12.20
C PHE A 44 7.03 -19.87 13.30
N ARG A 45 6.92 -21.13 12.91
CA ARG A 45 7.15 -22.24 13.84
C ARG A 45 8.62 -22.63 13.79
N GLN A 46 9.24 -22.65 14.96
CA GLN A 46 10.58 -23.17 15.15
C GLN A 46 10.49 -24.32 16.17
N SER A 47 10.57 -25.56 15.68
CA SER A 47 10.31 -26.76 16.48
C SER A 47 8.87 -26.72 17.08
N ASP A 48 8.72 -26.74 18.39
CA ASP A 48 7.42 -26.70 19.09
C ASP A 48 7.02 -25.28 19.54
N VAL A 49 7.81 -24.27 19.17
CA VAL A 49 7.58 -22.88 19.60
C VAL A 49 7.12 -22.04 18.42
N ILE A 50 6.12 -21.20 18.65
CA ILE A 50 5.72 -20.14 17.71
C ILE A 50 6.52 -18.90 18.05
N VAL A 51 7.31 -18.42 17.09
CA VAL A 51 8.12 -17.21 17.20
C VAL A 51 7.43 -16.09 16.45
N ILE A 52 7.23 -14.95 17.10
CA ILE A 52 6.76 -13.71 16.48
C ILE A 52 7.98 -12.81 16.26
N GLY A 53 8.19 -12.39 15.04
CA GLY A 53 9.34 -11.55 14.73
C GLY A 53 9.50 -11.25 13.26
N LYS A 54 10.61 -10.61 12.93
CA LYS A 54 10.97 -10.31 11.55
C LYS A 54 11.32 -11.61 10.81
N LEU A 55 10.56 -11.90 9.76
CA LEU A 55 10.85 -13.04 8.90
C LEU A 55 12.01 -12.75 7.94
N PRO A 56 12.89 -13.72 7.68
CA PRO A 56 13.96 -13.58 6.68
C PRO A 56 13.34 -13.39 5.27
N ASN A 57 14.09 -12.74 4.38
CA ASN A 57 13.70 -12.50 2.98
C ASN A 57 12.41 -11.67 2.78
N ARG A 58 12.06 -10.83 3.76
CA ARG A 58 10.95 -9.89 3.68
C ARG A 58 11.44 -8.47 3.98
N PRO A 59 12.11 -7.83 3.01
CA PRO A 59 12.73 -6.52 3.23
C PRO A 59 11.74 -5.36 3.25
N TYR A 60 10.57 -5.53 2.65
CA TYR A 60 9.53 -4.50 2.65
C TYR A 60 8.65 -4.67 3.87
N VAL A 61 8.77 -3.74 4.79
CA VAL A 61 8.11 -3.81 6.10
C VAL A 61 7.11 -2.68 6.26
N VAL A 62 5.93 -3.01 6.72
CA VAL A 62 4.92 -2.02 7.09
C VAL A 62 5.08 -1.70 8.57
N VAL A 63 5.32 -0.43 8.87
CA VAL A 63 5.49 0.09 10.21
C VAL A 63 4.49 1.19 10.51
N VAL A 64 4.06 1.28 11.76
CA VAL A 64 3.22 2.37 12.26
C VAL A 64 4.00 3.07 13.38
N PRO A 65 4.44 4.33 13.18
CA PRO A 65 5.21 5.04 14.20
C PRO A 65 4.44 5.20 15.50
N GLY A 66 5.10 4.97 16.63
CA GLY A 66 4.54 5.10 17.97
C GLY A 66 4.86 3.89 18.84
N GLN A 67 4.68 4.07 20.14
CA GLN A 67 4.97 3.04 21.14
C GLN A 67 3.84 2.83 22.16
N SER A 68 2.66 3.43 21.92
CA SER A 68 1.54 3.25 22.85
C SER A 68 0.95 1.85 22.73
N GLU A 69 0.54 1.30 23.85
CA GLU A 69 -0.15 0.00 23.88
C GLU A 69 -1.49 0.06 23.12
N GLN A 70 -2.17 1.21 23.17
CA GLN A 70 -3.41 1.43 22.41
C GLN A 70 -3.16 1.31 20.92
N LEU A 71 -2.07 1.90 20.41
CA LEU A 71 -1.70 1.79 18.99
C LEU A 71 -1.45 0.33 18.60
N LEU A 72 -0.68 -0.39 19.42
CA LEU A 72 -0.42 -1.81 19.18
C LEU A 72 -1.71 -2.63 19.15
N ASN A 73 -2.61 -2.39 20.08
CA ASN A 73 -3.90 -3.08 20.15
C ASN A 73 -4.79 -2.77 18.94
N VAL A 74 -4.75 -1.54 18.44
CA VAL A 74 -5.49 -1.16 17.22
C VAL A 74 -4.90 -1.87 16.00
N VAL A 75 -3.58 -1.89 15.83
CA VAL A 75 -2.92 -2.58 14.71
C VAL A 75 -3.20 -4.09 14.77
N ARG A 76 -3.22 -4.69 15.96
CA ARG A 76 -3.52 -6.12 16.17
C ARG A 76 -4.93 -6.53 15.80
N ARG A 77 -5.86 -5.60 15.65
CA ARG A 77 -7.19 -5.90 15.09
C ARG A 77 -7.13 -6.30 13.62
N TYR A 78 -6.11 -5.86 12.90
CA TYR A 78 -5.90 -6.12 11.48
C TYR A 78 -4.80 -7.15 11.25
N VAL A 79 -3.74 -7.09 12.05
CA VAL A 79 -2.61 -8.01 12.02
C VAL A 79 -2.38 -8.52 13.43
N THR A 80 -2.87 -9.70 13.74
CA THR A 80 -2.90 -10.24 15.10
C THR A 80 -1.53 -10.46 15.74
N ASP A 81 -0.51 -10.71 14.93
CA ASP A 81 0.88 -10.91 15.34
C ASP A 81 1.77 -9.68 15.15
N ALA A 82 1.17 -8.49 15.09
CA ALA A 82 1.92 -7.24 15.14
C ALA A 82 2.62 -7.08 16.50
N PHE A 83 3.80 -6.51 16.49
CA PHE A 83 4.60 -6.31 17.70
C PHE A 83 5.28 -4.95 17.73
N SER A 84 5.60 -4.48 18.93
CA SER A 84 6.35 -3.25 19.11
C SER A 84 7.84 -3.51 18.87
N ALA A 85 8.48 -2.61 18.16
CA ALA A 85 9.91 -2.62 17.89
C ALA A 85 10.50 -1.23 18.09
N GLN A 86 11.80 -1.17 18.29
CA GLN A 86 12.52 0.08 18.47
C GLN A 86 13.69 0.19 17.50
N HIS A 87 13.84 1.35 16.91
CA HIS A 87 14.93 1.70 16.04
C HIS A 87 15.59 2.99 16.53
N ARG A 88 16.78 3.33 16.00
CA ARG A 88 17.47 4.59 16.31
C ARG A 88 16.62 5.84 16.10
N LEU A 89 15.68 5.80 15.17
CA LEU A 89 14.79 6.91 14.83
C LEU A 89 13.50 6.94 15.64
N GLY A 90 13.30 6.01 16.56
CA GLY A 90 12.13 5.95 17.41
C GLY A 90 11.49 4.56 17.49
N ALA A 91 10.46 4.46 18.31
CA ALA A 91 9.66 3.26 18.45
C ALA A 91 8.57 3.19 17.40
N TYR A 92 8.21 1.99 16.99
CA TYR A 92 7.16 1.73 16.00
C TYR A 92 6.49 0.38 16.26
N VAL A 93 5.30 0.23 15.72
CA VAL A 93 4.63 -1.07 15.61
C VAL A 93 5.00 -1.71 14.29
N TYR A 94 5.55 -2.90 14.34
CA TYR A 94 5.83 -3.74 13.18
C TYR A 94 4.54 -4.45 12.79
N ALA A 95 3.92 -4.03 11.71
CA ALA A 95 2.67 -4.61 11.23
C ALA A 95 2.90 -5.86 10.39
N GLY A 96 3.83 -5.82 9.44
CA GLY A 96 4.14 -7.00 8.63
C GLY A 96 5.25 -6.76 7.63
N GLY A 97 5.91 -7.83 7.23
CA GLY A 97 6.94 -7.83 6.19
C GLY A 97 6.53 -8.63 4.97
N SER A 98 6.94 -8.18 3.79
CA SER A 98 6.75 -8.88 2.53
C SER A 98 8.04 -8.91 1.71
N ALA A 99 8.17 -9.94 0.88
CA ALA A 99 9.19 -9.99 -0.16
C ALA A 99 8.86 -9.06 -1.33
N ASN A 100 7.58 -8.71 -1.50
CA ASN A 100 7.07 -7.88 -2.58
C ASN A 100 6.62 -6.51 -2.05
N ARG A 101 7.16 -5.45 -2.65
CA ARG A 101 6.82 -4.08 -2.30
C ARG A 101 5.32 -3.79 -2.44
N HIS A 102 4.69 -4.27 -3.51
CA HIS A 102 3.28 -4.04 -3.77
C HIS A 102 2.38 -4.61 -2.67
N GLU A 103 2.68 -5.80 -2.17
CA GLU A 103 1.95 -6.40 -1.05
C GLU A 103 2.09 -5.57 0.23
N ALA A 104 3.30 -5.07 0.51
CA ALA A 104 3.52 -4.19 1.65
C ALA A 104 2.76 -2.87 1.48
N GLU A 105 2.74 -2.29 0.29
CA GLU A 105 1.96 -1.08 0.00
C GLU A 105 0.46 -1.33 0.16
N CYS A 106 -0.04 -2.49 -0.22
CA CYS A 106 -1.43 -2.88 -0.01
C CYS A 106 -1.78 -2.97 1.47
N LEU A 107 -0.98 -3.64 2.27
CA LEU A 107 -1.19 -3.69 3.73
C LEU A 107 -1.14 -2.29 4.34
N SER A 108 -0.17 -1.47 3.95
CA SER A 108 -0.05 -0.08 4.39
C SER A 108 -1.30 0.74 4.03
N SER A 109 -1.84 0.55 2.82
CA SER A 109 -3.05 1.24 2.37
C SER A 109 -4.28 0.84 3.19
N VAL A 110 -4.44 -0.45 3.49
CA VAL A 110 -5.51 -0.94 4.35
C VAL A 110 -5.43 -0.31 5.73
N LEU A 111 -4.26 -0.32 6.37
CA LEU A 111 -4.08 0.29 7.68
C LEU A 111 -4.34 1.79 7.67
N ARG A 112 -3.91 2.50 6.62
CA ARG A 112 -4.19 3.94 6.45
C ARG A 112 -5.66 4.24 6.28
N SER A 113 -6.42 3.39 5.61
CA SER A 113 -7.88 3.56 5.47
C SER A 113 -8.61 3.48 6.81
N HIS A 114 -7.98 2.90 7.83
CA HIS A 114 -8.46 2.85 9.21
C HIS A 114 -7.86 3.94 10.12
N GLY A 115 -7.26 4.97 9.52
CA GLY A 115 -6.72 6.12 10.26
C GLY A 115 -5.36 5.92 10.90
N LEU A 116 -4.63 4.85 10.53
CA LEU A 116 -3.28 4.58 11.03
C LEU A 116 -2.22 5.20 10.10
N ASP A 117 -1.15 5.75 10.67
CA ASP A 117 -0.01 6.27 9.90
C ASP A 117 0.94 5.13 9.48
N ALA A 118 0.42 4.22 8.66
CA ALA A 118 1.20 3.09 8.18
C ALA A 118 2.14 3.51 7.04
N ARG A 119 3.38 3.05 7.11
CA ARG A 119 4.44 3.35 6.14
C ARG A 119 5.16 2.09 5.73
N VAL A 120 5.56 2.03 4.46
CA VAL A 120 6.42 0.95 3.95
C VAL A 120 7.87 1.40 4.07
N VAL A 121 8.68 0.57 4.70
CA VAL A 121 10.11 0.78 4.89
C VAL A 121 10.88 -0.39 4.29
N TYR A 122 12.02 -0.12 3.70
CA TYR A 122 12.91 -1.15 3.21
C TYR A 122 14.05 -1.40 4.20
N PHE A 123 14.16 -2.63 4.68
CA PHE A 123 15.27 -3.07 5.53
C PHE A 123 16.21 -3.97 4.74
N HIS A 124 17.48 -3.62 4.75
CA HIS A 124 18.54 -4.45 4.18
C HIS A 124 18.84 -5.68 5.03
#